data_29c08b74f5eec6d75610f5e0db4c5bca
#
_entry.id   29c08b74f5eec6d75610f5e0db4c5bca
#
_cell.length_a   1.000
_cell.length_b   1.000
_cell.length_c   1.000
_cell.angle_alpha   90.00
_cell.angle_beta   90.00
_cell.angle_gamma   90.00
#
_symmetry.space_group_name_H-M   'P 1'
#
loop_
_entity.id
_entity.type
_entity.pdbx_description
1 polymer ?
#
loop_
_entity_poly.entity_id
_entity_poly.type
_entity_poly.pdbx_seq_one_letter_code
_entity_poly.pdbx_strand_id
1 'polypeptide(L)'
;MDVKIAFLNRELDEEVYMIQPEGFTSTDESKVCKLQRSIYGRKQASRSWNICIDRTIKTYGFVKNGEEPCIYKWANSPVVVFLVLYVDDILLIGNDVLALQGIKIWLSSQFSMKDLGEASYILGMRIYRDRSKKVAWLIPVHVH
;
A
#
# COMPACT_ATOMS: atom_id res chain seq x y z
N MET A 1 -3.96 -6.62 -2.45
CA MET A 1 -2.62 -6.47 -3.10
C MET A 1 -1.65 -5.96 -2.06
N ASP A 2 -0.41 -6.36 -2.14
CA ASP A 2 0.65 -5.99 -1.20
C ASP A 2 1.82 -5.35 -1.99
N VAL A 3 2.28 -4.16 -1.56
CA VAL A 3 3.40 -3.46 -2.18
C VAL A 3 4.69 -3.95 -1.56
N LYS A 4 5.53 -4.59 -2.37
CA LYS A 4 6.83 -5.04 -1.91
C LYS A 4 7.73 -3.85 -1.59
N ILE A 5 8.38 -3.92 -0.41
CA ILE A 5 9.38 -2.92 0.01
C ILE A 5 8.91 -1.46 -0.15
N ALA A 6 7.65 -1.17 0.23
CA ALA A 6 7.00 0.12 0.04
C ALA A 6 7.88 1.32 0.41
N PHE A 7 8.54 1.28 1.58
CA PHE A 7 9.39 2.37 2.06
C PHE A 7 10.73 2.49 1.32
N LEU A 8 11.23 1.41 0.71
CA LEU A 8 12.46 1.43 -0.08
C LEU A 8 12.26 1.94 -1.52
N ASN A 9 11.01 2.19 -1.92
CA ASN A 9 10.70 2.71 -3.26
C ASN A 9 11.01 4.22 -3.42
N ARG A 10 11.50 4.88 -2.37
CA ARG A 10 11.79 6.31 -2.38
C ARG A 10 13.21 6.65 -2.00
N GLU A 11 13.76 7.62 -2.72
CA GLU A 11 14.96 8.33 -2.32
C GLU A 11 14.68 9.20 -1.09
N LEU A 12 15.71 9.44 -0.30
CA LEU A 12 15.64 10.29 0.87
C LEU A 12 15.80 11.75 0.44
N ASP A 13 14.91 12.63 0.90
CA ASP A 13 15.01 14.07 0.69
C ASP A 13 16.12 14.71 1.57
N GLU A 14 16.62 13.96 2.56
CA GLU A 14 17.66 14.37 3.51
C GLU A 14 18.78 13.34 3.59
N GLU A 15 19.99 13.79 3.88
CA GLU A 15 21.10 12.90 4.18
C GLU A 15 20.91 12.20 5.52
N VAL A 16 20.84 10.89 5.47
CA VAL A 16 20.63 10.05 6.64
C VAL A 16 21.76 9.06 6.77
N TYR A 17 22.31 9.00 7.97
CA TYR A 17 23.39 8.11 8.32
C TYR A 17 22.97 7.12 9.40
N MET A 18 23.52 5.91 9.37
CA MET A 18 23.35 4.88 10.39
C MET A 18 24.68 4.24 10.74
N ILE A 19 24.76 3.68 11.94
CA ILE A 19 25.89 2.84 12.34
C ILE A 19 25.95 1.63 11.43
N GLN A 20 27.15 1.15 11.12
CA GLN A 20 27.35 -0.05 10.32
C GLN A 20 26.68 -1.25 11.02
N PRO A 21 25.82 -2.02 10.30
CA PRO A 21 25.20 -3.21 10.88
C PRO A 21 26.23 -4.28 11.26
N GLU A 22 25.93 -5.09 12.26
CA GLU A 22 26.74 -6.26 12.61
C GLU A 22 26.96 -7.16 11.37
N GLY A 23 28.19 -7.62 11.16
CA GLY A 23 28.57 -8.43 10.02
C GLY A 23 28.88 -7.65 8.74
N PHE A 24 28.63 -6.34 8.71
CA PHE A 24 28.97 -5.42 7.62
C PHE A 24 29.90 -4.29 8.05
N THR A 25 30.52 -4.44 9.21
CA THR A 25 31.50 -3.48 9.73
C THR A 25 32.75 -3.50 8.86
N SER A 26 33.14 -2.33 8.35
CA SER A 26 34.47 -2.17 7.72
C SER A 26 35.55 -2.21 8.82
N THR A 27 36.82 -2.39 8.40
CA THR A 27 37.97 -2.31 9.31
C THR A 27 38.10 -0.95 10.04
N ASP A 28 37.36 0.04 9.60
CA ASP A 28 37.31 1.39 10.17
C ASP A 28 35.93 1.59 10.83
N GLU A 29 35.90 1.42 12.15
CA GLU A 29 34.69 1.57 12.98
C GLU A 29 34.17 3.02 13.05
N SER A 30 34.98 4.01 12.65
CA SER A 30 34.55 5.41 12.60
C SER A 30 33.63 5.73 11.43
N LYS A 31 33.56 4.85 10.44
CA LYS A 31 32.69 5.04 9.27
C LYS A 31 31.24 4.72 9.57
N VAL A 32 30.36 5.51 9.00
CA VAL A 32 28.91 5.32 9.03
C VAL A 32 28.36 5.02 7.63
N CYS A 33 27.22 4.34 7.59
CA CYS A 33 26.53 4.07 6.31
C CYS A 33 25.63 5.26 5.96
N LYS A 34 25.85 5.87 4.79
CA LYS A 34 24.89 6.83 4.23
C LYS A 34 23.76 6.06 3.57
N LEU A 35 22.52 6.27 4.04
CA LEU A 35 21.35 5.65 3.45
C LEU A 35 21.04 6.30 2.09
N GLN A 36 20.88 5.49 1.05
CA GLN A 36 20.44 5.95 -0.26
C GLN A 36 18.90 5.95 -0.38
N ARG A 37 18.24 5.13 0.43
CA ARG A 37 16.77 4.97 0.43
C ARG A 37 16.25 4.93 1.86
N SER A 38 14.97 5.24 2.00
CA SER A 38 14.29 5.17 3.28
C SER A 38 14.19 3.73 3.76
N ILE A 39 14.30 3.50 5.07
CA ILE A 39 14.18 2.18 5.70
C ILE A 39 12.98 2.15 6.66
N TYR A 40 12.47 0.93 6.92
CA TYR A 40 11.42 0.70 7.90
C TYR A 40 11.84 1.20 9.30
N GLY A 41 10.84 1.62 10.08
CA GLY A 41 11.05 2.13 11.45
C GLY A 41 11.31 3.63 11.55
N ARG A 42 11.43 4.35 10.44
CA ARG A 42 11.58 5.82 10.44
C ARG A 42 10.26 6.52 10.16
N LYS A 43 9.94 7.55 10.96
CA LYS A 43 8.70 8.35 10.78
C LYS A 43 8.60 8.99 9.40
N GLN A 44 9.72 9.43 8.84
CA GLN A 44 9.79 10.03 7.50
C GLN A 44 9.48 9.04 6.39
N ALA A 45 9.85 7.75 6.56
CA ALA A 45 9.63 6.71 5.55
C ALA A 45 8.14 6.51 5.24
N SER A 46 7.30 6.40 6.26
CA SER A 46 5.87 6.21 6.09
C SER A 46 5.19 7.43 5.48
N ARG A 47 5.63 8.65 5.86
CA ARG A 47 5.11 9.89 5.26
C ARG A 47 5.49 10.01 3.78
N SER A 48 6.74 9.76 3.44
CA SER A 48 7.22 9.83 2.05
C SER A 48 6.52 8.80 1.18
N TRP A 49 6.32 7.58 1.69
CA TRP A 49 5.54 6.55 1.03
C TRP A 49 4.08 6.99 0.81
N ASN A 50 3.43 7.49 1.84
CA ASN A 50 2.04 7.95 1.74
C ASN A 50 1.87 9.05 0.68
N ILE A 51 2.78 10.02 0.62
CA ILE A 51 2.77 11.08 -0.41
C ILE A 51 2.97 10.48 -1.81
N CYS A 52 3.87 9.51 -1.95
CA CYS A 52 4.14 8.86 -3.22
C CYS A 52 2.92 8.13 -3.76
N ILE A 53 2.35 7.24 -2.96
CA ILE A 53 1.21 6.42 -3.38
C ILE A 53 -0.05 7.26 -3.59
N ASP A 54 -0.31 8.26 -2.74
CA ASP A 54 -1.42 9.21 -2.90
C ASP A 54 -1.34 9.92 -4.25
N ARG A 55 -0.15 10.43 -4.59
CA ARG A 55 0.09 11.10 -5.87
C ARG A 55 -0.13 10.13 -7.03
N THR A 56 0.43 8.93 -6.94
CA THR A 56 0.31 7.91 -8.00
C THR A 56 -1.15 7.50 -8.20
N ILE A 57 -1.89 7.18 -7.14
CA ILE A 57 -3.30 6.79 -7.22
C ILE A 57 -4.14 7.88 -7.91
N LYS A 58 -3.88 9.15 -7.59
CA LYS A 58 -4.56 10.29 -8.22
C LYS A 58 -4.27 10.43 -9.72
N THR A 59 -3.10 10.01 -10.22
CA THR A 59 -2.82 10.05 -11.67
C THR A 59 -3.69 9.09 -12.48
N TYR A 60 -4.20 8.03 -11.87
CA TYR A 60 -5.18 7.12 -12.51
C TYR A 60 -6.57 7.75 -12.60
N GLY A 61 -6.84 8.79 -11.82
CA GLY A 61 -8.14 9.43 -11.74
C GLY A 61 -8.94 9.10 -10.48
N PHE A 62 -8.32 8.47 -9.49
CA PHE A 62 -8.95 8.29 -8.19
C PHE A 62 -9.05 9.62 -7.44
N VAL A 63 -10.18 9.81 -6.76
CA VAL A 63 -10.43 10.95 -5.88
C VAL A 63 -10.37 10.47 -4.43
N LYS A 64 -9.55 11.14 -3.62
CA LYS A 64 -9.41 10.85 -2.20
C LYS A 64 -10.66 11.28 -1.44
N ASN A 65 -11.13 10.45 -0.52
CA ASN A 65 -12.22 10.82 0.38
C ASN A 65 -11.74 11.90 1.38
N GLY A 66 -12.58 12.90 1.63
CA GLY A 66 -12.26 14.01 2.53
C GLY A 66 -12.32 13.65 4.01
N GLU A 67 -13.22 12.73 4.38
CA GLU A 67 -13.41 12.30 5.77
C GLU A 67 -12.47 11.14 6.13
N GLU A 68 -12.29 10.18 5.20
CA GLU A 68 -11.46 8.99 5.37
C GLU A 68 -10.26 9.02 4.40
N PRO A 69 -9.12 9.56 4.82
CA PRO A 69 -7.98 9.83 3.94
C PRO A 69 -7.28 8.58 3.40
N CYS A 70 -7.61 7.38 3.88
CA CYS A 70 -7.13 6.11 3.35
C CYS A 70 -8.04 5.52 2.26
N ILE A 71 -9.19 6.14 1.97
CA ILE A 71 -10.15 5.68 0.97
C ILE A 71 -10.10 6.58 -0.26
N TYR A 72 -10.03 5.95 -1.42
CA TYR A 72 -10.08 6.60 -2.72
C TYR A 72 -11.20 6.00 -3.55
N LYS A 73 -11.89 6.83 -4.34
CA LYS A 73 -12.97 6.43 -5.24
C LYS A 73 -12.61 6.76 -6.67
N TRP A 74 -12.80 5.82 -7.56
CA TRP A 74 -12.80 6.01 -9.00
C TRP A 74 -14.17 5.62 -9.55
N ALA A 75 -14.74 6.43 -10.42
CA ALA A 75 -16.04 6.19 -11.01
C ALA A 75 -16.06 6.58 -12.48
N ASN A 76 -16.54 5.66 -13.31
CA ASN A 76 -16.86 5.88 -14.71
C ASN A 76 -18.18 5.12 -14.98
N SER A 77 -19.28 5.85 -14.90
CA SER A 77 -20.64 5.28 -14.86
C SER A 77 -20.86 4.20 -15.92
N PRO A 78 -21.38 3.01 -15.58
CA PRO A 78 -21.90 2.59 -14.27
C PRO A 78 -20.86 1.96 -13.33
N VAL A 79 -19.59 2.00 -13.68
CA VAL A 79 -18.51 1.33 -12.95
C VAL A 79 -18.03 2.22 -11.79
N VAL A 80 -17.90 1.63 -10.61
CA VAL A 80 -17.35 2.28 -9.42
C VAL A 80 -16.34 1.36 -8.75
N VAL A 81 -15.19 1.91 -8.38
CA VAL A 81 -14.14 1.21 -7.65
C VAL A 81 -13.69 2.05 -6.46
N PHE A 82 -13.63 1.42 -5.30
CA PHE A 82 -12.99 1.96 -4.10
C PHE A 82 -11.63 1.31 -3.92
N LEU A 83 -10.64 2.10 -3.55
CA LEU A 83 -9.33 1.66 -3.15
C LEU A 83 -9.12 2.08 -1.69
N VAL A 84 -8.86 1.10 -0.84
CA VAL A 84 -8.52 1.31 0.57
C VAL A 84 -7.05 1.02 0.75
N LEU A 85 -6.32 2.01 1.25
CA LEU A 85 -4.88 1.93 1.48
C LEU A 85 -4.59 1.76 2.97
N TYR A 86 -3.85 0.72 3.32
CA TYR A 86 -3.32 0.54 4.66
C TYR A 86 -1.82 0.22 4.59
N VAL A 87 -1.00 1.23 4.81
CA VAL A 87 0.47 1.20 4.71
C VAL A 87 0.93 0.68 3.34
N ASP A 88 1.17 -0.61 3.20
CA ASP A 88 1.58 -1.35 2.00
C ASP A 88 0.49 -2.26 1.43
N ASP A 89 -0.58 -2.49 2.18
CA ASP A 89 -1.74 -3.24 1.73
C ASP A 89 -2.75 -2.38 0.97
N ILE A 90 -3.19 -2.86 -0.18
CA ILE A 90 -4.25 -2.24 -0.98
C ILE A 90 -5.42 -3.22 -1.14
N LEU A 91 -6.60 -2.79 -0.71
CA LEU A 91 -7.86 -3.46 -0.99
C LEU A 91 -8.61 -2.72 -2.09
N LEU A 92 -8.97 -3.46 -3.14
CA LEU A 92 -9.82 -2.96 -4.22
C LEU A 92 -11.22 -3.55 -4.09
N ILE A 93 -12.23 -2.71 -4.12
CA ILE A 93 -13.65 -3.08 -4.04
C ILE A 93 -14.37 -2.42 -5.21
N GLY A 94 -15.05 -3.19 -6.02
CA GLY A 94 -15.77 -2.64 -7.17
C GLY A 94 -16.87 -3.55 -7.67
N ASN A 95 -17.72 -2.98 -8.53
CA ASN A 95 -18.84 -3.66 -9.15
C ASN A 95 -18.52 -4.26 -10.54
N ASP A 96 -17.29 -4.06 -11.03
CA ASP A 96 -16.86 -4.58 -12.33
C ASP A 96 -15.48 -5.26 -12.22
N VAL A 97 -15.42 -6.53 -12.61
CA VAL A 97 -14.21 -7.36 -12.49
C VAL A 97 -13.12 -6.92 -13.46
N LEU A 98 -13.50 -6.50 -14.67
CA LEU A 98 -12.53 -6.07 -15.69
C LEU A 98 -11.86 -4.76 -15.26
N ALA A 99 -12.63 -3.83 -14.71
CA ALA A 99 -12.09 -2.60 -14.15
C ALA A 99 -11.12 -2.88 -12.99
N LEU A 100 -11.48 -3.80 -12.08
CA LEU A 100 -10.59 -4.22 -11.00
C LEU A 100 -9.28 -4.82 -11.52
N GLN A 101 -9.35 -5.68 -12.56
CA GLN A 101 -8.16 -6.25 -13.19
C GLN A 101 -7.29 -5.19 -13.86
N GLY A 102 -7.89 -4.26 -14.59
CA GLY A 102 -7.19 -3.15 -15.23
C GLY A 102 -6.43 -2.29 -14.21
N ILE A 103 -7.07 -1.96 -13.08
CA ILE A 103 -6.45 -1.21 -11.99
C ILE A 103 -5.31 -2.00 -11.35
N LYS A 104 -5.46 -3.32 -11.14
CA LYS A 104 -4.38 -4.18 -10.61
C LYS A 104 -3.16 -4.19 -11.53
N ILE A 105 -3.36 -4.34 -12.84
CA ILE A 105 -2.29 -4.31 -13.84
C ILE A 105 -1.58 -2.96 -13.81
N TRP A 106 -2.35 -1.87 -13.79
CA TRP A 106 -1.79 -0.53 -13.73
C TRP A 106 -0.99 -0.30 -12.44
N LEU A 107 -1.52 -0.64 -11.26
CA LEU A 107 -0.80 -0.54 -9.99
C LEU A 107 0.51 -1.35 -10.02
N SER A 108 0.48 -2.55 -10.58
CA SER A 108 1.66 -3.41 -10.71
C SER A 108 2.70 -2.87 -11.70
N SER A 109 2.31 -1.98 -12.61
CA SER A 109 3.25 -1.26 -13.48
C SER A 109 3.92 -0.08 -12.78
N GLN A 110 3.29 0.47 -11.72
CA GLN A 110 3.83 1.60 -10.96
C GLN A 110 4.74 1.14 -9.80
N PHE A 111 4.41 0.02 -9.18
CA PHE A 111 5.10 -0.52 -8.01
C PHE A 111 5.33 -2.01 -8.14
N SER A 112 6.40 -2.52 -7.54
CA SER A 112 6.57 -3.97 -7.37
C SER A 112 5.52 -4.48 -6.39
N MET A 113 4.52 -5.21 -6.89
CA MET A 113 3.37 -5.65 -6.10
C MET A 113 3.16 -7.16 -6.19
N LYS A 114 2.52 -7.69 -5.16
CA LYS A 114 1.98 -9.05 -5.15
C LYS A 114 0.46 -8.97 -5.16
N ASP A 115 -0.17 -9.58 -6.17
CA ASP A 115 -1.62 -9.82 -6.12
C ASP A 115 -1.92 -11.00 -5.21
N LEU A 116 -2.67 -10.76 -4.14
CA LEU A 116 -3.06 -11.77 -3.17
C LEU A 116 -4.40 -12.46 -3.54
N GLY A 117 -4.96 -12.11 -4.70
CA GLY A 117 -6.23 -12.64 -5.16
C GLY A 117 -7.44 -12.03 -4.45
N GLU A 118 -8.50 -12.83 -4.29
CA GLU A 118 -9.72 -12.39 -3.59
C GLU A 118 -9.45 -12.25 -2.08
N ALA A 119 -9.80 -11.09 -1.53
CA ALA A 119 -9.57 -10.80 -0.13
C ALA A 119 -10.51 -11.61 0.76
N SER A 120 -9.93 -12.44 1.63
CA SER A 120 -10.64 -13.20 2.67
C SER A 120 -10.49 -12.57 4.06
N TYR A 121 -9.43 -11.80 4.25
CA TYR A 121 -9.12 -11.10 5.51
C TYR A 121 -8.57 -9.72 5.21
N ILE A 122 -8.87 -8.78 6.10
CA ILE A 122 -8.25 -7.46 6.14
C ILE A 122 -8.15 -6.98 7.59
N LEU A 123 -6.98 -6.53 8.02
CA LEU A 123 -6.73 -5.96 9.35
C LEU A 123 -7.25 -6.83 10.51
N GLY A 124 -7.06 -8.15 10.45
CA GLY A 124 -7.55 -9.08 11.46
C GLY A 124 -9.07 -9.34 11.41
N MET A 125 -9.77 -8.83 10.41
CA MET A 125 -11.17 -9.09 10.17
C MET A 125 -11.34 -10.06 9.01
N ARG A 126 -12.23 -11.03 9.16
CA ARG A 126 -12.65 -11.94 8.09
C ARG A 126 -13.69 -11.24 7.22
N ILE A 127 -13.48 -11.31 5.90
CA ILE A 127 -14.45 -10.83 4.91
C ILE A 127 -15.33 -12.02 4.52
N TYR A 128 -16.60 -11.97 4.87
CA TYR A 128 -17.62 -12.90 4.39
C TYR A 128 -18.45 -12.22 3.29
N ARG A 129 -18.66 -12.92 2.18
CA ARG A 129 -19.33 -12.33 1.02
C ARG A 129 -20.43 -13.26 0.50
N ASP A 130 -21.65 -12.75 0.38
CA ASP A 130 -22.76 -13.39 -0.31
C ASP A 130 -23.08 -12.63 -1.58
N ARG A 131 -22.64 -13.17 -2.71
CA ARG A 131 -22.82 -12.54 -4.02
C ARG A 131 -24.27 -12.56 -4.47
N SER A 132 -25.07 -13.55 -4.04
CA SER A 132 -26.49 -13.66 -4.39
C SER A 132 -27.30 -12.54 -3.77
N LYS A 133 -26.98 -12.17 -2.54
CA LYS A 133 -27.61 -11.09 -1.78
C LYS A 133 -26.92 -9.73 -1.96
N LYS A 134 -25.78 -9.69 -2.69
CA LYS A 134 -24.94 -8.49 -2.87
C LYS A 134 -24.50 -7.87 -1.55
N VAL A 135 -24.19 -8.69 -0.55
CA VAL A 135 -23.81 -8.27 0.80
C VAL A 135 -22.43 -8.80 1.14
N ALA A 136 -21.67 -8.00 1.87
CA ALA A 136 -20.40 -8.39 2.48
C ALA A 136 -20.41 -8.00 3.96
N TRP A 137 -19.87 -8.87 4.81
CA TRP A 137 -19.70 -8.62 6.24
C TRP A 137 -18.23 -8.69 6.62
N LEU A 138 -17.85 -7.82 7.56
CA LEU A 138 -16.56 -7.86 8.23
C LEU A 138 -16.78 -8.47 9.62
N ILE A 139 -16.14 -9.59 9.88
CA ILE A 139 -16.27 -10.31 11.16
C ILE A 139 -14.92 -10.22 11.87
N PRO A 140 -14.86 -9.60 13.07
CA PRO A 140 -13.63 -9.60 13.87
C PRO A 140 -13.21 -11.04 14.19
N VAL A 141 -11.95 -11.37 13.96
CA VAL A 141 -11.39 -12.64 14.40
C VAL A 141 -10.86 -12.44 15.81
N HIS A 142 -11.53 -13.03 16.79
CA HIS A 142 -10.97 -13.09 18.14
C HIS A 142 -9.77 -14.04 18.12
N VAL A 143 -8.59 -13.47 18.30
CA VAL A 143 -7.38 -14.23 18.58
C VAL A 143 -7.45 -14.57 20.07
N HIS A 144 -7.60 -15.86 20.37
CA HIS A 144 -7.47 -16.39 21.73
C HIS A 144 -5.98 -16.54 22.08
#